data_f7a81bf56446bf6767fee2531ac54e5c
#
_entry.id   f7a81bf56446bf6767fee2531ac54e5c
#
_cell.length_a   1.000
_cell.length_b   1.000
_cell.length_c   1.000
_cell.angle_alpha   90.00
_cell.angle_beta   90.00
_cell.angle_gamma   90.00
#
_symmetry.space_group_name_H-M   'P 1'
#
loop_
_entity.id
_entity.type
_entity.pdbx_description
1 polymer ?
#
loop_
_entity_poly.entity_id
_entity_poly.type
_entity_poly.pdbx_seq_one_letter_code
_entity_poly.pdbx_strand_id
1 'polypeptide(L)'
;MSQFRKGAVRPSMNDPLPAALALRAQGRLQEALDALSVPSEFSLDFYILRGDLELELGRVQEAAESYSIVIAEEPDHIYAQGQLGLCQQRLHNWDAAARAFEAVLQFDAHRDEVRLHLAGCLLRLQRFGAALECFDKCWSEASQRRALFGKAVALQFLRRFDEAEKLYERLLAIDPYCEEALSNMIAMAMEVFELGRVQKYSQRLLELNSRSAAAYKGLGLCAIERRDYPAASRYYQQVAEIEPGITIPPKEAGDAVEYRISRKVFDSLEEARRQQKSRAARAASGSLPR
;
A
#
# COMPACT_ATOMS: atom_id res chain seq x y z
N MET A 1 14.42 -22.30 -41.28
CA MET A 1 15.81 -22.56 -40.83
C MET A 1 16.63 -21.31 -41.05
N SER A 2 16.82 -20.52 -40.05
CA SER A 2 17.82 -19.45 -40.05
C SER A 2 18.46 -19.43 -38.67
N GLN A 3 19.66 -19.94 -38.60
CA GLN A 3 20.51 -19.95 -37.40
C GLN A 3 21.07 -18.54 -37.21
N PHE A 4 20.53 -17.78 -36.26
CA PHE A 4 21.25 -16.64 -35.75
C PHE A 4 22.38 -17.14 -34.83
N ARG A 5 23.61 -17.12 -35.35
CA ARG A 5 24.83 -17.33 -34.57
C ARG A 5 24.92 -16.26 -33.48
N LYS A 6 24.98 -16.72 -32.23
CA LYS A 6 25.52 -15.90 -31.12
C LYS A 6 26.98 -15.58 -31.42
N GLY A 7 27.22 -14.48 -32.11
CA GLY A 7 28.55 -13.90 -32.24
C GLY A 7 28.84 -13.10 -30.98
N ALA A 8 29.84 -13.51 -30.21
CA ALA A 8 30.41 -12.65 -29.18
C ALA A 8 30.90 -11.35 -29.87
N VAL A 9 30.17 -10.26 -29.64
CA VAL A 9 30.54 -8.92 -30.10
C VAL A 9 31.84 -8.55 -29.35
N ARG A 10 32.92 -8.34 -30.08
CA ARG A 10 34.15 -7.81 -29.50
C ARG A 10 33.85 -6.39 -29.03
N PRO A 11 34.18 -6.00 -27.77
CA PRO A 11 33.97 -4.64 -27.32
C PRO A 11 34.67 -3.68 -28.29
N SER A 12 33.94 -2.71 -28.83
CA SER A 12 34.50 -1.65 -29.63
C SER A 12 35.43 -0.81 -28.76
N MET A 13 36.51 -0.26 -29.30
CA MET A 13 37.44 0.58 -28.52
C MET A 13 36.76 1.83 -27.90
N ASN A 14 35.49 2.07 -28.21
CA ASN A 14 34.68 3.20 -27.73
C ASN A 14 33.38 2.73 -27.01
N ASP A 15 33.36 1.54 -26.41
CA ASP A 15 32.22 1.10 -25.63
C ASP A 15 32.12 1.93 -24.33
N PRO A 16 31.03 2.71 -24.09
CA PRO A 16 30.89 3.55 -22.92
C PRO A 16 30.57 2.75 -21.65
N LEU A 17 30.12 1.49 -21.78
CA LEU A 17 29.67 0.68 -20.65
C LEU A 17 30.71 0.48 -19.56
N PRO A 18 31.98 0.07 -19.86
CA PRO A 18 33.00 -0.12 -18.82
C PRO A 18 33.32 1.17 -18.05
N ALA A 19 33.36 2.31 -18.76
CA ALA A 19 33.60 3.61 -18.13
C ALA A 19 32.44 4.02 -17.21
N ALA A 20 31.20 3.85 -17.66
CA ALA A 20 30.02 4.15 -16.89
C ALA A 20 29.91 3.26 -15.63
N LEU A 21 30.20 1.96 -15.76
CA LEU A 21 30.22 1.03 -14.62
C LEU A 21 31.30 1.42 -13.59
N ALA A 22 32.48 1.82 -14.03
CA ALA A 22 33.55 2.28 -13.13
C ALA A 22 33.16 3.56 -12.38
N LEU A 23 32.49 4.51 -13.05
CA LEU A 23 31.98 5.74 -12.44
C LEU A 23 30.85 5.45 -11.44
N ARG A 24 29.92 4.56 -11.80
CA ARG A 24 28.86 4.09 -10.89
C ARG A 24 29.44 3.50 -9.60
N ALA A 25 30.48 2.65 -9.74
CA ALA A 25 31.15 2.05 -8.58
C ALA A 25 31.83 3.09 -7.66
N GLN A 26 32.20 4.26 -8.20
CA GLN A 26 32.74 5.39 -7.45
C GLN A 26 31.64 6.30 -6.85
N GLY A 27 30.37 6.01 -7.08
CA GLY A 27 29.24 6.86 -6.67
C GLY A 27 29.06 8.11 -7.53
N ARG A 28 29.77 8.23 -8.66
CA ARG A 28 29.71 9.37 -9.60
C ARG A 28 28.59 9.15 -10.62
N LEU A 29 27.36 9.09 -10.13
CA LEU A 29 26.20 8.64 -10.91
C LEU A 29 25.89 9.52 -12.11
N GLN A 30 25.96 10.85 -11.94
CA GLN A 30 25.69 11.78 -13.05
C GLN A 30 26.74 11.64 -14.16
N GLU A 31 28.01 11.54 -13.81
CA GLU A 31 29.08 11.35 -14.78
C GLU A 31 29.02 9.99 -15.48
N ALA A 32 28.55 8.95 -14.75
CA ALA A 32 28.27 7.65 -15.32
C ALA A 32 27.16 7.73 -16.38
N LEU A 33 26.08 8.48 -16.08
CA LEU A 33 24.99 8.70 -17.02
C LEU A 33 25.43 9.54 -18.22
N ASP A 34 26.26 10.59 -18.00
CA ASP A 34 26.79 11.43 -19.06
C ASP A 34 27.70 10.63 -20.01
N ALA A 35 28.45 9.66 -19.48
CA ALA A 35 29.26 8.73 -20.31
C ALA A 35 28.38 7.87 -21.24
N LEU A 36 27.11 7.62 -20.88
CA LEU A 36 26.13 6.92 -21.71
C LEU A 36 25.34 7.85 -22.65
N SER A 37 25.69 9.12 -22.79
CA SER A 37 24.93 10.08 -23.60
C SER A 37 25.07 9.86 -25.12
N VAL A 38 26.08 9.11 -25.55
CA VAL A 38 26.31 8.76 -26.97
C VAL A 38 26.10 7.25 -27.14
N PRO A 39 24.97 6.78 -27.69
CA PRO A 39 24.77 5.36 -27.95
C PRO A 39 25.77 4.90 -29.05
N SER A 40 26.76 4.12 -28.67
CA SER A 40 27.64 3.43 -29.59
C SER A 40 27.13 2.03 -29.84
N GLU A 41 26.34 1.78 -30.83
CA GLU A 41 25.64 0.52 -31.12
C GLU A 41 24.56 0.15 -30.12
N PHE A 42 23.41 -0.31 -30.63
CA PHE A 42 22.23 -0.73 -29.82
C PHE A 42 22.57 -1.96 -28.96
N SER A 43 23.03 -1.73 -27.73
CA SER A 43 23.24 -2.77 -26.74
C SER A 43 22.12 -2.66 -25.69
N LEU A 44 21.44 -3.76 -25.43
CA LEU A 44 20.41 -3.79 -24.36
C LEU A 44 21.02 -3.47 -23.00
N ASP A 45 22.25 -3.92 -22.75
CA ASP A 45 23.00 -3.62 -21.53
C ASP A 45 23.22 -2.11 -21.33
N PHE A 46 23.34 -1.35 -22.41
CA PHE A 46 23.43 0.11 -22.37
C PHE A 46 22.13 0.71 -21.77
N TYR A 47 20.97 0.31 -22.26
CA TYR A 47 19.69 0.82 -21.76
C TYR A 47 19.36 0.30 -20.36
N ILE A 48 19.79 -0.91 -20.02
CA ILE A 48 19.66 -1.44 -18.66
C ILE A 48 20.47 -0.58 -17.68
N LEU A 49 21.77 -0.37 -17.97
CA LEU A 49 22.62 0.43 -17.10
C LEU A 49 22.15 1.88 -17.03
N ARG A 50 21.69 2.45 -18.14
CA ARG A 50 21.12 3.79 -18.18
C ARG A 50 19.89 3.88 -17.28
N GLY A 51 18.95 2.97 -17.40
CA GLY A 51 17.74 2.92 -16.55
C GLY A 51 18.08 2.75 -15.07
N ASP A 52 19.07 1.91 -14.73
CA ASP A 52 19.54 1.75 -13.36
C ASP A 52 20.09 3.07 -12.78
N LEU A 53 20.95 3.78 -13.56
CA LEU A 53 21.52 5.06 -13.16
C LEU A 53 20.44 6.15 -13.01
N GLU A 54 19.48 6.19 -13.93
CA GLU A 54 18.33 7.10 -13.87
C GLU A 54 17.49 6.86 -12.63
N LEU A 55 17.27 5.58 -12.23
CA LEU A 55 16.59 5.24 -10.97
C LEU A 55 17.38 5.67 -9.73
N GLU A 56 18.68 5.44 -9.71
CA GLU A 56 19.55 5.85 -8.61
C GLU A 56 19.60 7.38 -8.45
N LEU A 57 19.47 8.12 -9.56
CA LEU A 57 19.34 9.59 -9.58
C LEU A 57 17.93 10.09 -9.31
N GLY A 58 16.94 9.20 -9.10
CA GLY A 58 15.54 9.55 -8.88
C GLY A 58 14.77 9.95 -10.13
N ARG A 59 15.33 9.76 -11.32
CA ARG A 59 14.70 10.07 -12.63
C ARG A 59 13.84 8.91 -13.08
N VAL A 60 12.70 8.74 -12.39
CA VAL A 60 11.86 7.53 -12.55
C VAL A 60 11.22 7.44 -13.94
N GLN A 61 10.85 8.58 -14.54
CA GLN A 61 10.22 8.59 -15.86
C GLN A 61 11.21 8.17 -16.94
N GLU A 62 12.42 8.74 -16.92
CA GLU A 62 13.49 8.43 -17.87
C GLU A 62 13.91 6.96 -17.75
N ALA A 63 14.00 6.46 -16.52
CA ALA A 63 14.30 5.05 -16.30
C ALA A 63 13.22 4.13 -16.89
N ALA A 64 11.94 4.48 -16.76
CA ALA A 64 10.86 3.73 -17.38
C ALA A 64 10.97 3.69 -18.91
N GLU A 65 11.40 4.79 -19.52
CA GLU A 65 11.65 4.86 -20.96
C GLU A 65 12.83 3.96 -21.38
N SER A 66 13.93 4.01 -20.62
CA SER A 66 15.11 3.18 -20.87
C SER A 66 14.77 1.68 -20.79
N TYR A 67 14.05 1.22 -19.76
CA TYR A 67 13.62 -0.18 -19.67
C TYR A 67 12.57 -0.54 -20.73
N SER A 68 11.72 0.39 -21.14
CA SER A 68 10.75 0.13 -22.21
C SER A 68 11.42 -0.16 -23.55
N ILE A 69 12.56 0.46 -23.84
CA ILE A 69 13.38 0.15 -25.03
C ILE A 69 13.87 -1.30 -24.98
N VAL A 70 14.37 -1.74 -23.82
CA VAL A 70 14.82 -3.13 -23.63
C VAL A 70 13.68 -4.11 -23.89
N ILE A 71 12.49 -3.84 -23.36
CA ILE A 71 11.31 -4.69 -23.47
C ILE A 71 10.76 -4.70 -24.90
N ALA A 72 10.92 -3.61 -25.65
CA ALA A 72 10.51 -3.57 -27.06
C ALA A 72 11.32 -4.53 -27.92
N GLU A 73 12.62 -4.72 -27.62
CA GLU A 73 13.52 -5.63 -28.32
C GLU A 73 13.45 -7.07 -27.74
N GLU A 74 13.41 -7.20 -26.42
CA GLU A 74 13.29 -8.46 -25.69
C GLU A 74 12.11 -8.43 -24.71
N PRO A 75 10.89 -8.77 -25.15
CA PRO A 75 9.68 -8.71 -24.31
C PRO A 75 9.73 -9.61 -23.06
N ASP A 76 10.56 -10.65 -23.08
CA ASP A 76 10.77 -11.60 -22.00
C ASP A 76 11.96 -11.28 -21.10
N HIS A 77 12.54 -10.07 -21.22
CA HIS A 77 13.66 -9.64 -20.38
C HIS A 77 13.20 -9.36 -18.94
N ILE A 78 13.25 -10.40 -18.11
CA ILE A 78 12.66 -10.44 -16.73
C ILE A 78 13.12 -9.26 -15.86
N TYR A 79 14.42 -8.91 -15.91
CA TYR A 79 14.95 -7.80 -15.12
C TYR A 79 14.33 -6.46 -15.52
N ALA A 80 14.32 -6.16 -16.84
CA ALA A 80 13.75 -4.91 -17.35
C ALA A 80 12.24 -4.82 -17.07
N GLN A 81 11.48 -5.93 -17.20
CA GLN A 81 10.08 -5.99 -16.83
C GLN A 81 9.87 -5.67 -15.34
N GLY A 82 10.67 -6.26 -14.46
CA GLY A 82 10.62 -5.99 -13.04
C GLY A 82 10.88 -4.54 -12.68
N GLN A 83 11.93 -3.96 -13.26
CA GLN A 83 12.32 -2.56 -13.05
C GLN A 83 11.29 -1.60 -13.64
N LEU A 84 10.75 -1.88 -14.84
CA LEU A 84 9.66 -1.10 -15.40
C LEU A 84 8.43 -1.13 -14.48
N GLY A 85 8.07 -2.31 -13.94
CA GLY A 85 6.98 -2.44 -12.97
C GLY A 85 7.18 -1.53 -11.75
N LEU A 86 8.39 -1.48 -11.19
CA LEU A 86 8.73 -0.59 -10.06
C LEU A 86 8.67 0.89 -10.44
N CYS A 87 9.15 1.27 -11.64
CA CYS A 87 9.03 2.63 -12.15
C CYS A 87 7.56 3.04 -12.29
N GLN A 88 6.75 2.22 -12.95
CA GLN A 88 5.33 2.49 -13.15
C GLN A 88 4.57 2.57 -11.81
N GLN A 89 4.94 1.75 -10.83
CA GLN A 89 4.39 1.82 -9.48
C GLN A 89 4.71 3.16 -8.79
N ARG A 90 5.95 3.66 -8.90
CA ARG A 90 6.36 4.97 -8.38
C ARG A 90 5.66 6.14 -9.09
N LEU A 91 5.36 5.98 -10.37
CA LEU A 91 4.60 6.94 -11.18
C LEU A 91 3.09 6.82 -10.99
N HIS A 92 2.62 5.96 -10.08
CA HIS A 92 1.21 5.67 -9.83
C HIS A 92 0.43 5.09 -11.02
N ASN A 93 1.13 4.56 -12.02
CA ASN A 93 0.55 3.89 -13.18
C ASN A 93 0.26 2.41 -12.87
N TRP A 94 -0.72 2.18 -11.99
CA TRP A 94 -0.96 0.87 -11.37
C TRP A 94 -1.26 -0.26 -12.37
N ASP A 95 -2.00 0.02 -13.46
CA ASP A 95 -2.28 -0.99 -14.50
C ASP A 95 -1.03 -1.37 -15.29
N ALA A 96 -0.17 -0.42 -15.63
CA ALA A 96 1.09 -0.69 -16.32
C ALA A 96 2.04 -1.49 -15.41
N ALA A 97 2.14 -1.10 -14.13
CA ALA A 97 2.93 -1.81 -13.14
C ALA A 97 2.44 -3.26 -12.97
N ALA A 98 1.13 -3.48 -12.86
CA ALA A 98 0.56 -4.81 -12.72
C ALA A 98 0.90 -5.71 -13.92
N ARG A 99 0.74 -5.23 -15.16
CA ARG A 99 1.11 -5.98 -16.37
C ARG A 99 2.59 -6.35 -16.40
N ALA A 100 3.48 -5.44 -16.00
CA ALA A 100 4.90 -5.72 -15.96
C ALA A 100 5.24 -6.79 -14.91
N PHE A 101 4.65 -6.73 -13.72
CA PHE A 101 4.83 -7.76 -12.69
C PHE A 101 4.21 -9.10 -13.08
N GLU A 102 3.05 -9.11 -13.74
CA GLU A 102 2.45 -10.33 -14.30
C GLU A 102 3.39 -10.99 -15.32
N ALA A 103 4.01 -10.22 -16.21
CA ALA A 103 4.99 -10.73 -17.17
C ALA A 103 6.17 -11.41 -16.45
N VAL A 104 6.73 -10.79 -15.40
CA VAL A 104 7.79 -11.43 -14.59
C VAL A 104 7.34 -12.75 -13.99
N LEU A 105 6.10 -12.81 -13.44
CA LEU A 105 5.57 -14.00 -12.78
C LEU A 105 5.20 -15.14 -13.75
N GLN A 106 5.00 -14.84 -15.03
CA GLN A 106 4.84 -15.88 -16.08
C GLN A 106 6.13 -16.68 -16.29
N PHE A 107 7.30 -16.07 -16.12
CA PHE A 107 8.60 -16.74 -16.26
C PHE A 107 9.06 -17.39 -14.96
N ASP A 108 8.83 -16.71 -13.81
CA ASP A 108 9.23 -17.21 -12.51
C ASP A 108 8.12 -16.96 -11.48
N ALA A 109 7.28 -17.98 -11.34
CA ALA A 109 6.13 -17.94 -10.42
C ALA A 109 6.51 -17.96 -8.94
N HIS A 110 7.79 -18.14 -8.57
CA HIS A 110 8.21 -18.25 -7.18
C HIS A 110 8.75 -16.93 -6.59
N ARG A 111 8.65 -15.83 -7.32
CA ARG A 111 9.09 -14.51 -6.86
C ARG A 111 8.04 -13.84 -5.97
N ASP A 112 8.03 -14.18 -4.70
CA ASP A 112 7.09 -13.61 -3.72
C ASP A 112 7.14 -12.08 -3.67
N GLU A 113 8.33 -11.47 -3.78
CA GLU A 113 8.48 -10.01 -3.76
C GLU A 113 7.73 -9.35 -4.92
N VAL A 114 7.88 -9.88 -6.14
CA VAL A 114 7.16 -9.40 -7.32
C VAL A 114 5.64 -9.60 -7.14
N ARG A 115 5.25 -10.72 -6.56
CA ARG A 115 3.84 -11.02 -6.28
C ARG A 115 3.24 -10.05 -5.26
N LEU A 116 4.00 -9.65 -4.24
CA LEU A 116 3.58 -8.62 -3.29
C LEU A 116 3.41 -7.25 -3.97
N HIS A 117 4.31 -6.88 -4.90
CA HIS A 117 4.16 -5.66 -5.70
C HIS A 117 2.92 -5.71 -6.58
N LEU A 118 2.69 -6.82 -7.29
CA LEU A 118 1.47 -7.02 -8.08
C LEU A 118 0.22 -6.89 -7.23
N ALA A 119 0.18 -7.59 -6.09
CA ALA A 119 -0.96 -7.52 -5.17
C ALA A 119 -1.21 -6.09 -4.67
N GLY A 120 -0.15 -5.33 -4.38
CA GLY A 120 -0.23 -3.92 -4.02
C GLY A 120 -0.85 -3.06 -5.13
N CYS A 121 -0.47 -3.29 -6.40
CA CYS A 121 -1.07 -2.63 -7.56
C CYS A 121 -2.56 -2.98 -7.69
N LEU A 122 -2.90 -4.27 -7.53
CA LEU A 122 -4.29 -4.74 -7.61
C LEU A 122 -5.18 -4.13 -6.51
N LEU A 123 -4.65 -3.94 -5.29
CA LEU A 123 -5.36 -3.20 -4.23
C LEU A 123 -5.67 -1.76 -4.65
N ARG A 124 -4.70 -1.07 -5.26
CA ARG A 124 -4.89 0.31 -5.76
C ARG A 124 -5.89 0.39 -6.90
N LEU A 125 -5.96 -0.65 -7.73
CA LEU A 125 -6.95 -0.83 -8.80
C LEU A 125 -8.31 -1.31 -8.29
N GLN A 126 -8.47 -1.49 -6.98
CA GLN A 126 -9.68 -2.04 -6.35
C GLN A 126 -10.04 -3.46 -6.82
N ARG A 127 -9.07 -4.19 -7.36
CA ARG A 127 -9.22 -5.61 -7.76
C ARG A 127 -8.93 -6.52 -6.57
N PHE A 128 -9.73 -6.37 -5.49
CA PHE A 128 -9.45 -6.98 -4.20
C PHE A 128 -9.42 -8.51 -4.22
N GLY A 129 -10.27 -9.15 -5.02
CA GLY A 129 -10.27 -10.62 -5.18
C GLY A 129 -8.94 -11.13 -5.77
N ALA A 130 -8.47 -10.51 -6.86
CA ALA A 130 -7.20 -10.86 -7.48
C ALA A 130 -6.00 -10.57 -6.56
N ALA A 131 -6.07 -9.49 -5.78
CA ALA A 131 -5.05 -9.19 -4.77
C ALA A 131 -4.97 -10.30 -3.70
N LEU A 132 -6.11 -10.82 -3.22
CA LEU A 132 -6.15 -11.94 -2.28
C LEU A 132 -5.47 -13.18 -2.85
N GLU A 133 -5.77 -13.56 -4.10
CA GLU A 133 -5.15 -14.70 -4.76
C GLU A 133 -3.62 -14.54 -4.87
N CYS A 134 -3.14 -13.33 -5.12
CA CYS A 134 -1.71 -13.04 -5.15
C CYS A 134 -1.09 -13.21 -3.76
N PHE A 135 -1.69 -12.66 -2.71
CA PHE A 135 -1.19 -12.81 -1.35
C PHE A 135 -1.24 -14.27 -0.87
N ASP A 136 -2.25 -15.04 -1.28
CA ASP A 136 -2.36 -16.47 -0.92
C ASP A 136 -1.23 -17.33 -1.47
N LYS A 137 -0.61 -16.89 -2.57
CA LYS A 137 0.52 -17.55 -3.22
C LYS A 137 1.88 -17.09 -2.71
N CYS A 138 1.96 -16.26 -1.67
CA CYS A 138 3.22 -15.87 -1.03
C CYS A 138 3.62 -16.91 0.04
N TRP A 139 4.77 -17.55 -0.12
CA TRP A 139 5.21 -18.71 0.67
C TRP A 139 6.34 -18.40 1.63
N SER A 140 7.19 -17.41 1.31
CA SER A 140 8.39 -17.13 2.07
C SER A 140 8.04 -16.48 3.42
N GLU A 141 8.79 -16.81 4.45
CA GLU A 141 8.66 -16.19 5.77
C GLU A 141 8.85 -14.67 5.70
N ALA A 142 9.80 -14.21 4.86
CA ALA A 142 10.07 -12.79 4.65
C ALA A 142 8.87 -12.04 4.06
N SER A 143 8.06 -12.70 3.22
CA SER A 143 6.85 -12.11 2.61
C SER A 143 5.62 -12.19 3.51
N GLN A 144 5.61 -13.09 4.49
CA GLN A 144 4.44 -13.47 5.29
C GLN A 144 3.78 -12.27 5.98
N ARG A 145 4.56 -11.40 6.63
CA ARG A 145 4.03 -10.21 7.33
C ARG A 145 3.32 -9.26 6.36
N ARG A 146 3.94 -8.97 5.22
CA ARG A 146 3.38 -8.09 4.17
C ARG A 146 2.14 -8.72 3.53
N ALA A 147 2.17 -10.03 3.28
CA ALA A 147 1.04 -10.76 2.73
C ALA A 147 -0.15 -10.78 3.70
N LEU A 148 0.06 -11.05 5.00
CA LEU A 148 -1.00 -11.01 6.00
C LEU A 148 -1.65 -9.62 6.08
N PHE A 149 -0.85 -8.56 6.12
CA PHE A 149 -1.36 -7.19 6.12
C PHE A 149 -2.17 -6.89 4.86
N GLY A 150 -1.62 -7.19 3.68
CA GLY A 150 -2.29 -6.94 2.41
C GLY A 150 -3.59 -7.73 2.24
N LYS A 151 -3.62 -9.00 2.68
CA LYS A 151 -4.85 -9.82 2.72
C LYS A 151 -5.90 -9.20 3.62
N ALA A 152 -5.51 -8.77 4.82
CA ALA A 152 -6.43 -8.15 5.77
C ALA A 152 -7.02 -6.86 5.19
N VAL A 153 -6.21 -6.02 4.54
CA VAL A 153 -6.66 -4.81 3.83
C VAL A 153 -7.64 -5.17 2.71
N ALA A 154 -7.32 -6.17 1.86
CA ALA A 154 -8.22 -6.60 0.78
C ALA A 154 -9.58 -7.09 1.34
N LEU A 155 -9.58 -7.89 2.40
CA LEU A 155 -10.79 -8.37 3.06
C LEU A 155 -11.59 -7.24 3.69
N GLN A 156 -10.94 -6.24 4.27
CA GLN A 156 -11.57 -5.05 4.80
C GLN A 156 -12.35 -4.30 3.71
N PHE A 157 -11.75 -4.07 2.53
CA PHE A 157 -12.45 -3.44 1.41
C PHE A 157 -13.58 -4.30 0.85
N LEU A 158 -13.47 -5.63 0.91
CA LEU A 158 -14.55 -6.57 0.60
C LEU A 158 -15.61 -6.67 1.71
N ARG A 159 -15.47 -5.90 2.81
CA ARG A 159 -16.34 -5.90 3.99
C ARG A 159 -16.43 -7.26 4.71
N ARG A 160 -15.42 -8.11 4.53
CA ARG A 160 -15.25 -9.38 5.24
C ARG A 160 -14.50 -9.16 6.55
N PHE A 161 -15.08 -8.33 7.42
CA PHE A 161 -14.40 -7.77 8.59
C PHE A 161 -13.92 -8.81 9.60
N ASP A 162 -14.70 -9.87 9.87
CA ASP A 162 -14.30 -10.92 10.81
C ASP A 162 -13.07 -11.70 10.33
N GLU A 163 -12.93 -11.86 9.01
CA GLU A 163 -11.76 -12.51 8.43
C GLU A 163 -10.55 -11.58 8.42
N ALA A 164 -10.76 -10.30 8.10
CA ALA A 164 -9.72 -9.29 8.17
C ALA A 164 -9.15 -9.15 9.58
N GLU A 165 -10.03 -9.11 10.60
CA GLU A 165 -9.63 -9.02 12.01
C GLU A 165 -8.74 -10.19 12.42
N LYS A 166 -9.10 -11.43 12.07
CA LYS A 166 -8.29 -12.62 12.36
C LYS A 166 -6.89 -12.52 11.74
N LEU A 167 -6.76 -11.95 10.54
CA LEU A 167 -5.46 -11.76 9.90
C LEU A 167 -4.66 -10.65 10.57
N TYR A 168 -5.29 -9.53 10.95
CA TYR A 168 -4.62 -8.50 11.73
C TYR A 168 -4.17 -9.02 13.10
N GLU A 169 -4.98 -9.85 13.80
CA GLU A 169 -4.58 -10.46 15.06
C GLU A 169 -3.37 -11.41 14.87
N ARG A 170 -3.36 -12.20 13.80
CA ARG A 170 -2.19 -13.03 13.45
C ARG A 170 -0.96 -12.18 13.14
N LEU A 171 -1.13 -11.07 12.43
CA LEU A 171 -0.06 -10.13 12.17
C LEU A 171 0.49 -9.54 13.48
N LEU A 172 -0.38 -9.12 14.39
CA LEU A 172 -0.01 -8.57 15.70
C LEU A 172 0.61 -9.60 16.65
N ALA A 173 0.43 -10.90 16.38
CA ALA A 173 1.17 -11.95 17.07
C ALA A 173 2.62 -12.07 16.58
N ILE A 174 2.89 -11.74 15.32
CA ILE A 174 4.23 -11.72 14.70
C ILE A 174 4.92 -10.37 14.96
N ASP A 175 4.20 -9.29 14.78
CA ASP A 175 4.64 -7.90 14.94
C ASP A 175 3.70 -7.14 15.88
N PRO A 176 3.93 -7.21 17.20
CA PRO A 176 3.05 -6.55 18.19
C PRO A 176 3.00 -5.03 18.09
N TYR A 177 3.94 -4.42 17.37
CA TYR A 177 4.10 -2.96 17.22
C TYR A 177 3.54 -2.43 15.89
N CYS A 178 2.82 -3.23 15.12
CA CYS A 178 2.21 -2.80 13.87
C CYS A 178 1.02 -1.84 14.13
N GLU A 179 1.31 -0.54 14.18
CA GLU A 179 0.30 0.52 14.42
C GLU A 179 -0.75 0.58 13.31
N GLU A 180 -0.34 0.32 12.06
CA GLU A 180 -1.24 0.33 10.91
C GLU A 180 -2.32 -0.74 11.03
N ALA A 181 -1.98 -1.93 11.55
CA ALA A 181 -2.95 -2.99 11.78
C ALA A 181 -3.99 -2.56 12.82
N LEU A 182 -3.55 -2.00 13.95
CA LEU A 182 -4.46 -1.49 14.98
C LEU A 182 -5.33 -0.34 14.47
N SER A 183 -4.76 0.58 13.68
CA SER A 183 -5.51 1.69 13.07
C SER A 183 -6.60 1.19 12.14
N ASN A 184 -6.31 0.18 11.31
CA ASN A 184 -7.29 -0.44 10.43
C ASN A 184 -8.37 -1.20 11.22
N MET A 185 -8.00 -1.91 12.29
CA MET A 185 -8.96 -2.59 13.18
C MET A 185 -9.90 -1.60 13.88
N ILE A 186 -9.38 -0.43 14.31
CA ILE A 186 -10.22 0.66 14.84
C ILE A 186 -11.20 1.13 13.77
N ALA A 187 -10.72 1.41 12.55
CA ALA A 187 -11.57 1.89 11.46
C ALA A 187 -12.68 0.89 11.11
N MET A 188 -12.36 -0.42 11.01
CA MET A 188 -13.36 -1.47 10.79
C MET A 188 -14.38 -1.53 11.92
N ALA A 189 -13.93 -1.52 13.19
CA ALA A 189 -14.81 -1.58 14.34
C ALA A 189 -15.73 -0.35 14.44
N MET A 190 -15.23 0.83 14.06
CA MET A 190 -16.03 2.05 13.94
C MET A 190 -17.09 1.92 12.84
N GLU A 191 -16.74 1.34 11.69
CA GLU A 191 -17.64 1.17 10.56
C GLU A 191 -18.84 0.25 10.89
N VAL A 192 -18.61 -0.80 11.67
CA VAL A 192 -19.68 -1.70 12.15
C VAL A 192 -20.25 -1.30 13.49
N PHE A 193 -19.76 -0.20 14.08
CA PHE A 193 -20.22 0.37 15.33
C PHE A 193 -20.04 -0.57 16.55
N GLU A 194 -18.96 -1.34 16.57
CA GLU A 194 -18.61 -2.22 17.67
C GLU A 194 -17.73 -1.51 18.71
N LEU A 195 -18.35 -0.68 19.54
CA LEU A 195 -17.69 0.22 20.48
C LEU A 195 -16.72 -0.49 21.44
N GLY A 196 -17.00 -1.73 21.82
CA GLY A 196 -16.10 -2.53 22.66
C GLY A 196 -14.77 -2.80 21.98
N ARG A 197 -14.80 -3.18 20.69
CA ARG A 197 -13.60 -3.37 19.86
C ARG A 197 -12.88 -2.04 19.60
N VAL A 198 -13.64 -0.97 19.27
CA VAL A 198 -13.07 0.37 19.10
C VAL A 198 -12.28 0.78 20.33
N GLN A 199 -12.84 0.65 21.52
CA GLN A 199 -12.16 1.00 22.76
C GLN A 199 -10.91 0.13 22.98
N LYS A 200 -11.02 -1.19 22.86
CA LYS A 200 -9.92 -2.15 23.05
C LYS A 200 -8.71 -1.80 22.16
N TYR A 201 -8.95 -1.65 20.84
CA TYR A 201 -7.86 -1.40 19.89
C TYR A 201 -7.29 0.02 20.01
N SER A 202 -8.14 1.02 20.31
CA SER A 202 -7.68 2.39 20.54
C SER A 202 -6.78 2.50 21.77
N GLN A 203 -7.13 1.83 22.87
CA GLN A 203 -6.29 1.80 24.08
C GLN A 203 -4.94 1.15 23.77
N ARG A 204 -4.95 -0.02 23.13
CA ARG A 204 -3.70 -0.71 22.72
C ARG A 204 -2.83 0.15 21.80
N LEU A 205 -3.45 0.88 20.85
CA LEU A 205 -2.70 1.76 19.95
C LEU A 205 -2.08 2.94 20.72
N LEU A 206 -2.76 3.50 21.74
CA LEU A 206 -2.18 4.56 22.57
C LEU A 206 -1.03 4.09 23.45
N GLU A 207 -1.00 2.81 23.85
CA GLU A 207 0.14 2.21 24.54
C GLU A 207 1.39 2.18 23.66
N LEU A 208 1.24 2.01 22.34
CA LEU A 208 2.33 2.02 21.36
C LEU A 208 2.69 3.44 20.93
N ASN A 209 1.69 4.25 20.63
CA ASN A 209 1.83 5.59 20.11
C ASN A 209 0.83 6.53 20.81
N SER A 210 1.30 7.24 21.81
CA SER A 210 0.50 8.20 22.60
C SER A 210 -0.02 9.40 21.77
N ARG A 211 0.43 9.56 20.54
CA ARG A 211 -0.01 10.60 19.59
C ARG A 211 -0.77 10.04 18.41
N SER A 212 -1.51 8.96 18.57
CA SER A 212 -2.31 8.39 17.50
C SER A 212 -3.67 9.09 17.35
N ALA A 213 -3.85 9.82 16.27
CA ALA A 213 -5.13 10.45 15.93
C ALA A 213 -6.25 9.40 15.72
N ALA A 214 -5.93 8.25 15.13
CA ALA A 214 -6.89 7.16 14.93
C ALA A 214 -7.45 6.64 16.27
N ALA A 215 -6.58 6.45 17.25
CA ALA A 215 -6.98 5.99 18.57
C ALA A 215 -7.84 7.02 19.30
N TYR A 216 -7.45 8.30 19.27
CA TYR A 216 -8.25 9.37 19.89
C TYR A 216 -9.61 9.55 19.19
N LYS A 217 -9.70 9.42 17.86
CA LYS A 217 -10.98 9.42 17.13
C LYS A 217 -11.88 8.29 17.62
N GLY A 218 -11.34 7.07 17.78
CA GLY A 218 -12.06 5.92 18.30
C GLY A 218 -12.58 6.13 19.72
N LEU A 219 -11.72 6.61 20.65
CA LEU A 219 -12.14 6.88 22.04
C LEU A 219 -13.13 8.04 22.12
N GLY A 220 -12.97 9.07 21.29
CA GLY A 220 -13.91 10.17 21.19
C GLY A 220 -15.31 9.70 20.78
N LEU A 221 -15.38 8.80 19.79
CA LEU A 221 -16.63 8.16 19.39
C LEU A 221 -17.27 7.37 20.57
N CYS A 222 -16.48 6.54 21.25
CA CYS A 222 -16.95 5.80 22.41
C CYS A 222 -17.49 6.71 23.52
N ALA A 223 -16.85 7.86 23.75
CA ALA A 223 -17.29 8.83 24.75
C ALA A 223 -18.61 9.51 24.34
N ILE A 224 -18.77 9.89 23.07
CA ILE A 224 -20.03 10.46 22.55
C ILE A 224 -21.20 9.49 22.78
N GLU A 225 -21.00 8.22 22.45
CA GLU A 225 -22.07 7.21 22.59
C GLU A 225 -22.46 6.95 24.05
N ARG A 226 -21.51 7.15 24.97
CA ARG A 226 -21.79 7.11 26.42
C ARG A 226 -22.35 8.41 26.98
N ARG A 227 -22.49 9.45 26.14
CA ARG A 227 -22.86 10.82 26.50
C ARG A 227 -21.86 11.49 27.45
N ASP A 228 -20.61 11.00 27.45
CA ASP A 228 -19.50 11.66 28.18
C ASP A 228 -18.85 12.73 27.28
N TYR A 229 -19.57 13.82 27.10
CA TYR A 229 -19.15 14.92 26.26
C TYR A 229 -17.85 15.61 26.71
N PRO A 230 -17.57 15.75 28.02
CA PRO A 230 -16.28 16.27 28.47
C PRO A 230 -15.10 15.39 28.05
N ALA A 231 -15.22 14.06 28.13
CA ALA A 231 -14.19 13.14 27.65
C ALA A 231 -14.07 13.19 26.13
N ALA A 232 -15.16 13.22 25.39
CA ALA A 232 -15.17 13.36 23.95
C ALA A 232 -14.44 14.62 23.50
N SER A 233 -14.70 15.76 24.14
CA SER A 233 -14.01 17.03 23.85
C SER A 233 -12.51 16.91 24.03
N ARG A 234 -12.05 16.29 25.13
CA ARG A 234 -10.61 16.07 25.37
C ARG A 234 -9.96 15.23 24.28
N TYR A 235 -10.59 14.13 23.89
CA TYR A 235 -10.07 13.26 22.83
C TYR A 235 -9.99 13.97 21.47
N TYR A 236 -11.03 14.70 21.09
CA TYR A 236 -10.99 15.46 19.83
C TYR A 236 -10.04 16.65 19.85
N GLN A 237 -9.75 17.25 21.02
CA GLN A 237 -8.68 18.23 21.16
C GLN A 237 -7.32 17.61 20.82
N GLN A 238 -7.04 16.39 21.32
CA GLN A 238 -5.82 15.67 20.96
C GLN A 238 -5.75 15.37 19.44
N VAL A 239 -6.86 15.02 18.82
CA VAL A 239 -6.91 14.82 17.35
C VAL A 239 -6.51 16.12 16.64
N ALA A 240 -7.02 17.28 17.04
CA ALA A 240 -6.73 18.55 16.38
C ALA A 240 -5.28 19.02 16.59
N GLU A 241 -4.67 18.69 17.73
CA GLU A 241 -3.25 18.93 17.96
C GLU A 241 -2.33 18.08 17.05
N ILE A 242 -2.79 16.87 16.70
CA ILE A 242 -2.03 15.94 15.86
C ILE A 242 -2.28 16.22 14.37
N GLU A 243 -3.52 16.47 13.99
CA GLU A 243 -3.97 16.75 12.62
C GLU A 243 -4.57 18.17 12.54
N PRO A 244 -3.74 19.23 12.35
CA PRO A 244 -4.23 20.59 12.21
C PRO A 244 -5.12 20.72 10.97
N GLY A 245 -6.37 21.12 11.14
CA GLY A 245 -7.38 21.23 10.06
C GLY A 245 -8.65 20.44 10.33
N ILE A 246 -8.68 19.62 11.36
CA ILE A 246 -9.94 19.06 11.87
C ILE A 246 -10.62 20.14 12.73
N THR A 247 -11.80 20.60 12.29
CA THR A 247 -12.59 21.58 13.03
C THR A 247 -13.14 20.95 14.31
N ILE A 248 -12.60 21.36 15.46
CA ILE A 248 -13.20 21.06 16.76
C ILE A 248 -14.41 21.99 16.94
N PRO A 249 -15.55 21.51 17.42
CA PRO A 249 -16.65 22.40 17.79
C PRO A 249 -16.20 23.41 18.87
N PRO A 250 -16.62 24.67 18.79
CA PRO A 250 -16.22 25.69 19.75
C PRO A 250 -16.69 25.35 21.16
N LYS A 251 -15.88 25.74 22.14
CA LYS A 251 -16.00 25.46 23.56
C LYS A 251 -17.12 26.26 24.25
N GLU A 252 -17.90 27.03 23.51
CA GLU A 252 -18.82 28.01 24.05
C GLU A 252 -20.28 27.63 23.76
N ALA A 253 -20.94 27.05 24.76
CA ALA A 253 -22.30 27.35 25.17
C ALA A 253 -22.64 26.45 26.36
N GLY A 254 -23.05 27.07 27.47
CA GLY A 254 -23.51 26.37 28.64
C GLY A 254 -24.68 25.44 28.30
N ASP A 255 -24.75 24.32 28.98
CA ASP A 255 -25.85 23.37 29.16
C ASP A 255 -26.50 22.71 27.91
N ALA A 256 -26.23 23.12 26.70
CA ALA A 256 -26.68 22.49 25.45
C ALA A 256 -25.63 22.53 24.37
N VAL A 257 -24.51 21.83 24.59
CA VAL A 257 -23.47 21.70 23.57
C VAL A 257 -23.94 20.66 22.56
N GLU A 258 -24.56 21.11 21.49
CA GLU A 258 -24.67 20.34 20.26
C GLU A 258 -23.27 20.18 19.67
N TYR A 259 -22.59 19.07 20.01
CA TYR A 259 -21.29 18.73 19.40
C TYR A 259 -21.53 18.51 17.91
N ARG A 260 -21.29 19.52 17.11
CA ARG A 260 -21.18 19.39 15.67
C ARG A 260 -19.90 18.63 15.36
N ILE A 261 -19.95 17.31 15.51
CA ILE A 261 -19.05 16.40 14.79
C ILE A 261 -19.13 16.83 13.33
N SER A 262 -18.00 16.89 12.60
CA SER A 262 -18.08 17.25 11.20
C SER A 262 -19.22 16.46 10.56
N ARG A 263 -20.08 17.10 9.78
CA ARG A 263 -21.30 16.52 9.20
C ARG A 263 -21.03 15.15 8.56
N LYS A 264 -19.82 14.99 7.97
CA LYS A 264 -19.35 13.76 7.37
C LYS A 264 -19.15 12.60 8.37
N VAL A 265 -18.68 12.88 9.60
CA VAL A 265 -18.52 11.86 10.66
C VAL A 265 -19.90 11.52 11.23
N PHE A 266 -20.78 12.51 11.42
CA PHE A 266 -22.14 12.30 11.87
C PHE A 266 -22.97 11.48 10.88
N ASP A 267 -22.91 11.83 9.58
CA ASP A 267 -23.61 11.12 8.52
C ASP A 267 -23.11 9.65 8.43
N SER A 268 -21.79 9.42 8.55
CA SER A 268 -21.20 8.06 8.58
C SER A 268 -21.66 7.26 9.80
N LEU A 269 -21.79 7.90 10.97
CA LEU A 269 -22.27 7.26 12.20
C LEU A 269 -23.75 6.91 12.11
N GLU A 270 -24.58 7.80 11.56
CA GLU A 270 -26.01 7.52 11.35
C GLU A 270 -26.20 6.37 10.36
N GLU A 271 -25.41 6.34 9.30
CA GLU A 271 -25.47 5.27 8.31
C GLU A 271 -25.05 3.91 8.91
N ALA A 272 -23.98 3.87 9.70
CA ALA A 272 -23.57 2.67 10.43
C ALA A 272 -24.63 2.18 11.40
N ARG A 273 -25.30 3.10 12.15
CA ARG A 273 -26.43 2.77 13.02
C ARG A 273 -27.63 2.19 12.26
N ARG A 274 -27.97 2.75 11.10
CA ARG A 274 -29.07 2.23 10.25
C ARG A 274 -28.74 0.83 9.76
N GLN A 275 -27.50 0.58 9.33
CA GLN A 275 -27.03 -0.72 8.88
C GLN A 275 -27.05 -1.75 10.02
N GLN A 276 -26.60 -1.39 11.22
CA GLN A 276 -26.64 -2.26 12.41
C GLN A 276 -28.06 -2.65 12.79
N LYS A 277 -29.01 -1.67 12.84
CA LYS A 277 -30.42 -1.94 13.09
C LYS A 277 -31.01 -2.86 12.03
N SER A 278 -30.69 -2.67 10.76
CA SER A 278 -31.12 -3.53 9.65
C SER A 278 -30.59 -4.96 9.76
N ARG A 279 -29.32 -5.13 10.17
CA ARG A 279 -28.70 -6.44 10.43
C ARG A 279 -29.37 -7.15 11.62
N ALA A 280 -29.57 -6.42 12.72
CA ALA A 280 -30.25 -6.97 13.89
C ALA A 280 -31.69 -7.40 13.58
N ALA A 281 -32.42 -6.60 12.80
CA ALA A 281 -33.76 -6.94 12.35
C ALA A 281 -33.80 -8.17 11.44
N ARG A 282 -32.83 -8.31 10.52
CA ARG A 282 -32.70 -9.51 9.65
C ARG A 282 -32.32 -10.76 10.44
N ALA A 283 -31.44 -10.64 11.43
CA ALA A 283 -31.08 -11.75 12.32
C ALA A 283 -32.28 -12.20 13.17
N ALA A 284 -33.09 -11.25 13.64
CA ALA A 284 -34.29 -11.55 14.40
C ALA A 284 -35.42 -12.16 13.55
N SER A 285 -35.47 -11.88 12.25
CA SER A 285 -36.50 -12.42 11.33
C SER A 285 -36.15 -13.79 10.75
N GLY A 286 -34.99 -14.37 11.06
CA GLY A 286 -34.62 -15.74 10.64
C GLY A 286 -34.41 -15.94 9.12
N SER A 287 -34.34 -14.86 8.34
CA SER A 287 -34.15 -14.95 6.90
C SER A 287 -32.66 -15.06 6.55
N LEU A 288 -32.18 -16.28 6.38
CA LEU A 288 -30.93 -16.57 5.68
C LEU A 288 -31.04 -16.12 4.21
N PRO A 289 -30.01 -15.51 3.64
CA PRO A 289 -29.99 -15.23 2.21
C PRO A 289 -29.93 -16.55 1.43
N ARG A 290 -30.79 -16.68 0.43
CA ARG A 290 -30.71 -17.73 -0.60
C ARG A 290 -29.59 -17.43 -1.57
#